data_6046cba9086c1e7d685fcb19141e3636
#
_entry.id   6046cba9086c1e7d685fcb19141e3636
#
_cell.length_a   1.000
_cell.length_b   1.000
_cell.length_c   1.000
_cell.angle_alpha   90.00
_cell.angle_beta   90.00
_cell.angle_gamma   90.00
#
_symmetry.space_group_name_H-M   'P 1'
#
loop_
_entity.id
_entity.type
_entity.pdbx_description
1 polymer ?
#
loop_
_entity_poly.entity_id
_entity_poly.type
_entity_poly.pdbx_seq_one_letter_code
_entity_poly.pdbx_strand_id
1 'polypeptide(L)'
;QMSYTNPVLLKTLLISLVGEAGILPEDITAYDVSRLFPDYMVEMCTEEILEGVHFVDRRNGIADENMPINWSYEFSGAVNYLPTCVTEAEYLINLANLKGHSYGITLCGKNHFGSFINGNAMRPPEGANLHQFLTKNEMDTYSPLTDLMANEQLGGKTVLYMLDALICAPSEGASITEETARWRQMPFDGSYT
;
A
#
# COMPACT_ATOMS: atom_id res chain seq x y z
N GLN A 1 -17.61 4.82 3.22
CA GLN A 1 -16.43 4.14 3.80
C GLN A 1 -15.39 3.99 2.70
N MET A 2 -14.18 4.52 2.91
CA MET A 2 -13.11 4.40 1.93
C MET A 2 -12.70 2.94 1.77
N SER A 3 -12.33 2.55 0.55
CA SER A 3 -11.87 1.22 0.23
C SER A 3 -10.43 1.03 0.76
N TYR A 4 -10.24 0.17 1.72
CA TYR A 4 -8.94 -0.28 2.24
C TYR A 4 -8.92 -1.81 2.35
N THR A 5 -7.74 -2.36 2.54
CA THR A 5 -7.54 -3.81 2.71
C THR A 5 -8.47 -4.36 3.81
N ASN A 6 -9.05 -5.52 3.57
CA ASN A 6 -9.92 -6.17 4.54
C ASN A 6 -9.15 -6.47 5.83
N PRO A 7 -9.60 -5.97 6.99
CA PRO A 7 -8.87 -6.14 8.24
C PRO A 7 -8.76 -7.60 8.70
N VAL A 8 -9.74 -8.45 8.33
CA VAL A 8 -9.65 -9.90 8.63
C VAL A 8 -8.53 -10.55 7.82
N LEU A 9 -8.38 -10.16 6.53
CA LEU A 9 -7.28 -10.65 5.71
C LEU A 9 -5.92 -10.21 6.27
N LEU A 10 -5.80 -8.94 6.68
CA LEU A 10 -4.58 -8.45 7.33
C LEU A 10 -4.29 -9.23 8.62
N LYS A 11 -5.28 -9.37 9.52
CA LYS A 11 -5.13 -10.14 10.77
C LYS A 11 -4.69 -11.58 10.49
N THR A 12 -5.30 -12.24 9.50
CA THR A 12 -4.95 -13.61 9.14
C THR A 12 -3.50 -13.71 8.66
N LEU A 13 -3.06 -12.77 7.81
CA LEU A 13 -1.66 -12.73 7.37
C LEU A 13 -0.71 -12.56 8.56
N LEU A 14 -1.01 -11.62 9.46
CA LEU A 14 -0.19 -11.38 10.66
C LEU A 14 -0.12 -12.62 11.56
N ILE A 15 -1.25 -13.33 11.76
CA ILE A 15 -1.29 -14.58 12.52
C ILE A 15 -0.39 -15.64 11.87
N SER A 16 -0.41 -15.77 10.54
CA SER A 16 0.47 -16.72 9.84
C SER A 16 1.95 -16.34 9.97
N LEU A 17 2.28 -15.04 9.91
CA LEU A 17 3.66 -14.58 10.09
C LEU A 17 4.17 -14.89 11.50
N VAL A 18 3.37 -14.64 12.52
CA VAL A 18 3.76 -14.91 13.92
C VAL A 18 3.69 -16.40 14.25
N GLY A 19 2.56 -17.04 13.97
CA GLY A 19 2.27 -18.39 14.43
C GLY A 19 2.93 -19.49 13.61
N GLU A 20 3.08 -19.29 12.30
CA GLU A 20 3.62 -20.30 11.38
C GLU A 20 5.05 -20.00 10.96
N ALA A 21 5.35 -18.72 10.61
CA ALA A 21 6.69 -18.33 10.21
C ALA A 21 7.61 -18.01 11.42
N GLY A 22 7.05 -17.82 12.61
CA GLY A 22 7.81 -17.58 13.85
C GLY A 22 8.45 -16.19 13.94
N ILE A 23 7.89 -15.20 13.20
CA ILE A 23 8.35 -13.81 13.27
C ILE A 23 7.81 -13.18 14.56
N LEU A 24 8.65 -12.46 15.28
CA LEU A 24 8.20 -11.77 16.48
C LEU A 24 7.25 -10.62 16.14
N PRO A 25 6.15 -10.42 16.89
CA PRO A 25 5.21 -9.34 16.60
C PRO A 25 5.87 -7.97 16.53
N GLU A 26 6.83 -7.68 17.41
CA GLU A 26 7.60 -6.44 17.47
C GLU A 26 8.49 -6.19 16.23
N ASP A 27 8.77 -7.23 15.45
CA ASP A 27 9.51 -7.12 14.20
C ASP A 27 8.60 -6.89 12.98
N ILE A 28 7.29 -6.80 13.21
CA ILE A 28 6.30 -6.60 12.14
C ILE A 28 5.74 -5.19 12.20
N THR A 29 5.79 -4.49 11.07
CA THR A 29 5.17 -3.19 10.89
C THR A 29 4.19 -3.19 9.73
N ALA A 30 2.91 -2.93 10.02
CA ALA A 30 1.93 -2.59 8.99
C ALA A 30 1.98 -1.09 8.71
N TYR A 31 2.12 -0.68 7.44
CA TYR A 31 2.28 0.74 7.11
C TYR A 31 1.46 1.19 5.89
N ASP A 32 1.04 2.43 5.92
CA ASP A 32 0.57 3.24 4.79
C ASP A 32 0.73 4.72 5.15
N VAL A 33 1.85 5.32 4.77
CA VAL A 33 2.15 6.72 5.17
C VAL A 33 1.35 7.77 4.40
N SER A 34 0.48 7.36 3.47
CA SER A 34 -0.44 8.25 2.76
C SER A 34 -1.85 8.30 3.37
N ARG A 35 -2.22 7.32 4.16
CA ARG A 35 -3.58 7.12 4.72
C ARG A 35 -3.53 6.94 6.23
N LEU A 36 -4.72 6.92 6.83
CA LEU A 36 -4.90 6.56 8.24
C LEU A 36 -5.40 5.14 8.34
N PHE A 37 -4.86 4.37 9.26
CA PHE A 37 -5.49 3.12 9.67
C PHE A 37 -6.72 3.43 10.53
N PRO A 38 -7.87 2.79 10.28
CA PRO A 38 -9.00 2.85 11.19
C PRO A 38 -8.64 2.24 12.54
N ASP A 39 -9.06 2.89 13.64
CA ASP A 39 -8.70 2.45 14.99
C ASP A 39 -9.10 1.00 15.25
N TYR A 40 -10.30 0.58 14.83
CA TYR A 40 -10.75 -0.81 14.98
C TYR A 40 -9.87 -1.84 14.24
N MET A 41 -9.21 -1.43 13.12
CA MET A 41 -8.27 -2.30 12.41
C MET A 41 -6.99 -2.48 13.22
N VAL A 42 -6.49 -1.40 13.80
CA VAL A 42 -5.30 -1.43 14.67
C VAL A 42 -5.61 -2.30 15.90
N GLU A 43 -6.72 -2.05 16.59
CA GLU A 43 -7.15 -2.82 17.76
C GLU A 43 -7.21 -4.32 17.42
N MET A 44 -7.92 -4.69 16.37
CA MET A 44 -8.07 -6.09 15.96
C MET A 44 -6.75 -6.78 15.60
N CYS A 45 -5.77 -6.03 15.09
CA CYS A 45 -4.49 -6.56 14.60
C CYS A 45 -3.33 -6.39 15.60
N THR A 46 -3.63 -6.02 16.85
CA THR A 46 -2.65 -5.89 17.95
C THR A 46 -3.06 -6.65 19.20
N GLU A 47 -4.06 -7.53 19.10
CA GLU A 47 -4.55 -8.36 20.20
C GLU A 47 -3.91 -9.75 20.21
N GLU A 48 -3.90 -10.38 21.38
CA GLU A 48 -3.46 -11.78 21.58
C GLU A 48 -2.02 -11.99 21.11
N ILE A 49 -1.80 -12.96 20.20
CA ILE A 49 -0.47 -13.29 19.67
C ILE A 49 0.13 -12.16 18.81
N LEU A 50 -0.64 -11.14 18.47
CA LEU A 50 -0.23 -9.99 17.68
C LEU A 50 0.14 -8.77 18.55
N GLU A 51 0.14 -8.91 19.87
CA GLU A 51 0.60 -7.86 20.78
C GLU A 51 2.08 -7.53 20.46
N GLY A 52 2.36 -6.27 20.13
CA GLY A 52 3.67 -5.81 19.69
C GLY A 52 3.76 -5.43 18.21
N VAL A 53 2.79 -5.85 17.35
CA VAL A 53 2.76 -5.42 15.95
C VAL A 53 2.62 -3.89 15.86
N HIS A 54 3.49 -3.27 15.07
CA HIS A 54 3.52 -1.83 14.88
C HIS A 54 2.61 -1.40 13.72
N PHE A 55 2.01 -0.21 13.89
CA PHE A 55 1.24 0.45 12.84
C PHE A 55 1.82 1.84 12.57
N VAL A 56 2.24 2.06 11.31
CA VAL A 56 2.78 3.33 10.84
C VAL A 56 1.88 3.89 9.74
N ASP A 57 1.30 5.05 10.00
CA ASP A 57 0.41 5.72 9.06
C ASP A 57 0.82 7.19 8.84
N ARG A 58 -0.04 7.95 8.19
CA ARG A 58 0.21 9.37 7.90
C ARG A 58 0.47 10.23 9.15
N ARG A 59 0.05 9.79 10.36
CA ARG A 59 0.21 10.54 11.61
C ARG A 59 1.61 10.40 12.21
N ASN A 60 2.21 9.24 12.06
CA ASN A 60 3.44 8.86 12.74
C ASN A 60 4.56 8.34 11.80
N GLY A 61 4.34 8.37 10.49
CA GLY A 61 5.38 8.04 9.52
C GLY A 61 6.53 9.06 9.58
N ILE A 62 7.76 8.57 9.67
CA ILE A 62 9.00 9.37 9.74
C ILE A 62 9.74 9.17 8.43
N ALA A 63 10.10 10.28 7.76
CA ALA A 63 10.90 10.24 6.55
C ALA A 63 12.34 9.88 6.86
N ASP A 64 12.92 8.96 6.11
CA ASP A 64 14.37 8.77 6.09
C ASP A 64 14.98 9.75 5.07
N GLU A 65 15.49 10.87 5.57
CA GLU A 65 16.05 11.94 4.73
C GLU A 65 17.32 11.51 3.96
N ASN A 66 17.91 10.38 4.32
CA ASN A 66 19.04 9.81 3.61
C ASN A 66 18.62 8.91 2.43
N MET A 67 17.32 8.61 2.32
CA MET A 67 16.76 7.69 1.34
C MET A 67 15.69 8.37 0.46
N PRO A 68 16.10 9.39 -0.35
CA PRO A 68 15.20 9.98 -1.33
C PRO A 68 14.87 8.96 -2.43
N ILE A 69 13.66 9.06 -2.96
CA ILE A 69 13.29 8.30 -4.15
C ILE A 69 13.90 8.98 -5.38
N ASN A 70 14.73 8.24 -6.10
CA ASN A 70 15.31 8.69 -7.37
C ASN A 70 14.32 8.39 -8.50
N TRP A 71 13.62 9.43 -8.93
CA TRP A 71 12.72 9.33 -10.06
C TRP A 71 13.49 9.40 -11.37
N SER A 72 13.13 8.57 -12.35
CA SER A 72 13.67 8.66 -13.72
C SER A 72 13.16 9.88 -14.49
N TYR A 73 12.20 10.61 -13.92
CA TYR A 73 11.67 11.85 -14.44
C TYR A 73 12.04 13.01 -13.52
N GLU A 74 12.47 14.13 -14.08
CA GLU A 74 12.82 15.31 -13.29
C GLU A 74 11.58 16.06 -12.82
N PHE A 75 11.20 15.85 -11.56
CA PHE A 75 10.14 16.63 -10.90
C PHE A 75 10.72 17.91 -10.31
N SER A 76 10.27 19.06 -10.77
CA SER A 76 10.78 20.34 -10.28
C SER A 76 10.51 20.54 -8.79
N GLY A 77 11.57 20.44 -7.97
CA GLY A 77 11.55 20.82 -6.56
C GLY A 77 10.85 19.87 -5.59
N ALA A 78 10.41 18.70 -6.04
CA ALA A 78 9.78 17.74 -5.16
C ALA A 78 10.74 16.61 -4.79
N VAL A 79 11.04 16.46 -3.50
CA VAL A 79 11.76 15.31 -2.97
C VAL A 79 10.79 14.44 -2.18
N ASN A 80 10.73 13.17 -2.55
CA ASN A 80 9.96 12.16 -1.83
C ASN A 80 10.96 11.25 -1.11
N TYR A 81 10.68 10.93 0.13
CA TYR A 81 11.52 10.08 0.97
C TYR A 81 10.79 8.79 1.31
N LEU A 82 11.56 7.72 1.42
CA LEU A 82 11.04 6.49 2.02
C LEU A 82 10.85 6.68 3.53
N PRO A 83 9.85 6.06 4.15
CA PRO A 83 9.72 6.09 5.60
C PRO A 83 10.75 5.14 6.25
N THR A 84 11.20 5.48 7.45
CA THR A 84 12.16 4.68 8.22
C THR A 84 11.70 3.24 8.40
N CYS A 85 10.42 3.00 8.63
CA CYS A 85 9.87 1.64 8.75
C CYS A 85 10.04 0.78 7.48
N VAL A 86 10.28 1.40 6.32
CA VAL A 86 10.61 0.70 5.08
C VAL A 86 12.11 0.51 4.93
N THR A 87 12.89 1.55 5.20
CA THR A 87 14.35 1.50 5.01
C THR A 87 15.03 0.59 6.02
N GLU A 88 14.52 0.49 7.25
CA GLU A 88 14.99 -0.39 8.31
C GLU A 88 14.50 -1.84 8.16
N ALA A 89 13.40 -2.08 7.45
CA ALA A 89 12.89 -3.43 7.23
C ALA A 89 13.81 -4.23 6.30
N GLU A 90 13.98 -5.52 6.60
CA GLU A 90 14.73 -6.45 5.75
C GLU A 90 13.89 -6.94 4.58
N TYR A 91 12.61 -7.19 4.80
CA TYR A 91 11.66 -7.71 3.82
C TYR A 91 10.38 -6.87 3.77
N LEU A 92 9.73 -6.87 2.63
CA LEU A 92 8.39 -6.28 2.46
C LEU A 92 7.39 -7.33 1.96
N ILE A 93 6.15 -7.21 2.44
CA ILE A 93 4.97 -7.83 1.86
C ILE A 93 4.08 -6.72 1.32
N ASN A 94 3.81 -6.75 0.02
CA ASN A 94 2.94 -5.77 -0.60
C ASN A 94 1.50 -6.31 -0.67
N LEU A 95 0.67 -5.91 0.29
CA LEU A 95 -0.74 -6.29 0.37
C LEU A 95 -1.61 -5.14 -0.16
N ALA A 96 -2.04 -5.25 -1.40
CA ALA A 96 -2.82 -4.23 -2.08
C ALA A 96 -4.31 -4.57 -2.12
N ASN A 97 -5.16 -3.55 -2.05
CA ASN A 97 -6.58 -3.69 -2.29
C ASN A 97 -6.89 -3.58 -3.79
N LEU A 98 -7.48 -4.63 -4.36
CA LEU A 98 -7.94 -4.62 -5.76
C LEU A 98 -9.15 -3.72 -5.91
N LYS A 99 -9.02 -2.64 -6.66
CA LYS A 99 -10.11 -1.69 -6.93
C LYS A 99 -9.93 -0.94 -8.23
N GLY A 100 -11.04 -0.46 -8.77
CA GLY A 100 -11.02 0.49 -9.86
C GLY A 100 -10.34 1.81 -9.45
N HIS A 101 -9.80 2.52 -10.41
CA HIS A 101 -9.18 3.82 -10.24
C HIS A 101 -9.43 4.67 -11.49
N SER A 102 -9.49 6.00 -11.34
CA SER A 102 -9.63 6.93 -12.49
C SER A 102 -8.53 6.72 -13.54
N TYR A 103 -7.38 6.22 -13.14
CA TYR A 103 -6.26 5.85 -14.01
C TYR A 103 -6.19 4.35 -14.34
N GLY A 104 -7.29 3.61 -14.21
CA GLY A 104 -7.35 2.20 -14.54
C GLY A 104 -7.66 1.32 -13.33
N ILE A 105 -6.68 0.60 -12.82
CA ILE A 105 -6.84 -0.36 -11.73
C ILE A 105 -5.74 -0.15 -10.67
N THR A 106 -6.08 -0.34 -9.41
CA THR A 106 -5.10 -0.39 -8.32
C THR A 106 -4.64 -1.83 -8.13
N LEU A 107 -3.34 -2.03 -8.25
CA LEU A 107 -2.61 -3.27 -7.96
C LEU A 107 -1.39 -2.94 -7.09
N CYS A 108 -0.51 -3.93 -6.88
CA CYS A 108 0.65 -3.81 -5.99
C CYS A 108 1.60 -2.64 -6.36
N GLY A 109 1.85 -2.39 -7.65
CA GLY A 109 2.65 -1.23 -8.06
C GLY A 109 2.03 0.10 -7.61
N LYS A 110 0.71 0.27 -7.80
CA LYS A 110 -0.01 1.48 -7.37
C LYS A 110 -0.10 1.59 -5.85
N ASN A 111 -0.06 0.46 -5.12
CA ASN A 111 -0.07 0.44 -3.66
C ASN A 111 1.14 1.18 -3.07
N HIS A 112 2.29 1.16 -3.73
CA HIS A 112 3.48 1.92 -3.31
C HIS A 112 3.31 3.45 -3.30
N PHE A 113 2.20 4.00 -3.79
CA PHE A 113 1.85 5.40 -3.53
C PHE A 113 1.57 5.67 -2.03
N GLY A 114 1.39 4.62 -1.23
CA GLY A 114 1.37 4.66 0.22
C GLY A 114 2.74 4.52 0.89
N SER A 115 3.83 4.36 0.11
CA SER A 115 5.16 3.99 0.61
C SER A 115 6.15 5.13 0.64
N PHE A 116 5.74 6.39 0.48
CA PHE A 116 6.67 7.52 0.54
C PHE A 116 6.05 8.77 1.17
N ILE A 117 6.93 9.59 1.73
CA ILE A 117 6.61 10.83 2.42
C ILE A 117 7.12 12.01 1.58
N ASN A 118 6.32 13.04 1.47
CA ASN A 118 6.64 14.27 0.72
C ASN A 118 7.31 15.30 1.64
N GLY A 119 8.54 15.05 2.06
CA GLY A 119 9.25 15.92 2.99
C GLY A 119 8.41 16.21 4.24
N ASN A 120 8.43 17.43 4.76
CA ASN A 120 7.61 17.85 5.90
C ASN A 120 6.17 18.23 5.52
N ALA A 121 5.78 18.09 4.25
CA ALA A 121 4.45 18.46 3.77
C ALA A 121 3.58 17.22 3.58
N MET A 122 2.39 17.23 4.17
CA MET A 122 1.37 16.18 4.02
C MET A 122 0.80 16.09 2.58
N ARG A 123 1.30 16.90 1.65
CA ARG A 123 0.95 16.88 0.22
C ARG A 123 2.20 17.13 -0.60
N PRO A 124 2.33 16.47 -1.77
CA PRO A 124 3.40 16.82 -2.67
C PRO A 124 3.31 18.32 -2.99
N PRO A 125 4.46 19.02 -3.16
CA PRO A 125 4.47 20.36 -3.72
C PRO A 125 3.66 20.39 -5.03
N GLU A 126 3.06 21.52 -5.35
CA GLU A 126 2.41 21.70 -6.65
C GLU A 126 3.40 21.30 -7.75
N GLY A 127 3.01 20.35 -8.60
CA GLY A 127 3.85 19.82 -9.67
C GLY A 127 4.29 18.37 -9.52
N ALA A 128 4.31 17.81 -8.30
CA ALA A 128 4.64 16.39 -8.07
C ALA A 128 3.41 15.48 -7.98
N ASN A 129 2.36 15.77 -8.73
CA ASN A 129 1.22 14.88 -8.82
C ASN A 129 1.56 13.68 -9.71
N LEU A 130 2.10 12.64 -9.08
CA LEU A 130 2.49 11.40 -9.77
C LEU A 130 1.34 10.76 -10.55
N HIS A 131 0.09 11.03 -10.17
CA HIS A 131 -1.07 10.50 -10.85
C HIS A 131 -1.19 10.98 -12.30
N GLN A 132 -0.74 12.19 -12.64
CA GLN A 132 -0.78 12.70 -14.00
C GLN A 132 0.02 11.85 -14.99
N PHE A 133 1.02 11.10 -14.50
CA PHE A 133 1.86 10.21 -15.31
C PHE A 133 1.30 8.79 -15.41
N LEU A 134 0.17 8.49 -14.78
CA LEU A 134 -0.53 7.21 -14.93
C LEU A 134 -1.48 7.25 -16.13
N THR A 135 -0.97 7.66 -17.30
CA THR A 135 -1.77 7.73 -18.52
C THR A 135 -2.11 6.32 -19.01
N LYS A 136 -3.34 6.17 -19.48
CA LYS A 136 -3.95 4.86 -19.68
C LYS A 136 -3.43 4.06 -20.87
N ASN A 137 -2.77 4.67 -21.87
CA ASN A 137 -2.76 4.05 -23.18
C ASN A 137 -1.52 4.29 -24.05
N GLU A 138 -0.48 4.91 -23.57
CA GLU A 138 0.68 5.17 -24.42
C GLU A 138 1.87 4.34 -23.95
N MET A 139 2.29 3.40 -24.79
CA MET A 139 3.57 2.75 -24.64
C MET A 139 4.67 3.80 -24.76
N ASP A 140 5.81 3.54 -24.09
CA ASP A 140 6.98 4.43 -24.08
C ASP A 140 6.82 5.76 -23.35
N THR A 141 5.75 5.91 -22.56
CA THR A 141 5.62 7.07 -21.66
C THR A 141 6.15 6.75 -20.26
N TYR A 142 6.64 7.78 -19.59
CA TYR A 142 7.10 7.66 -18.20
C TYR A 142 5.98 7.19 -17.26
N SER A 143 6.31 6.24 -16.39
CA SER A 143 5.43 5.81 -15.31
C SER A 143 6.19 5.74 -13.97
N PRO A 144 5.74 6.49 -12.95
CA PRO A 144 6.34 6.43 -11.62
C PRO A 144 6.21 5.05 -10.95
N LEU A 145 5.29 4.21 -11.43
CA LEU A 145 5.17 2.84 -10.92
C LEU A 145 6.39 2.00 -11.25
N THR A 146 7.04 2.27 -12.39
CA THR A 146 8.27 1.57 -12.77
C THR A 146 9.39 1.90 -11.79
N ASP A 147 9.58 3.18 -11.45
CA ASP A 147 10.60 3.59 -10.49
C ASP A 147 10.35 3.00 -9.09
N LEU A 148 9.10 3.02 -8.63
CA LEU A 148 8.74 2.43 -7.34
C LEU A 148 8.98 0.92 -7.30
N MET A 149 8.60 0.21 -8.36
CA MET A 149 8.81 -1.24 -8.44
C MET A 149 10.27 -1.63 -8.66
N ALA A 150 11.08 -0.76 -9.28
CA ALA A 150 12.52 -0.96 -9.47
C ALA A 150 13.34 -0.49 -8.26
N ASN A 151 12.76 0.25 -7.33
CA ASN A 151 13.45 0.73 -6.14
C ASN A 151 13.87 -0.44 -5.25
N GLU A 152 15.16 -0.51 -4.89
CA GLU A 152 15.72 -1.61 -4.08
C GLU A 152 15.05 -1.74 -2.71
N GLN A 153 14.61 -0.62 -2.12
CA GLN A 153 13.95 -0.60 -0.82
C GLN A 153 12.45 -0.92 -0.89
N LEU A 154 11.85 -0.94 -2.08
CA LEU A 154 10.43 -1.26 -2.30
C LEU A 154 10.29 -2.59 -3.05
N GLY A 155 10.25 -2.55 -4.38
CA GLY A 155 10.12 -3.77 -5.17
C GLY A 155 11.28 -4.75 -4.95
N GLY A 156 12.50 -4.26 -4.73
CA GLY A 156 13.67 -5.08 -4.46
C GLY A 156 13.62 -5.87 -3.13
N LYS A 157 12.96 -5.33 -2.11
CA LYS A 157 12.75 -6.02 -0.81
C LYS A 157 11.46 -6.85 -0.75
N THR A 158 10.56 -6.69 -1.73
CA THR A 158 9.24 -7.33 -1.66
C THR A 158 9.34 -8.81 -1.98
N VAL A 159 9.09 -9.63 -0.98
CA VAL A 159 9.11 -11.10 -1.07
C VAL A 159 7.76 -11.71 -1.41
N LEU A 160 6.67 -10.94 -1.22
CA LEU A 160 5.31 -11.40 -1.50
C LEU A 160 4.43 -10.24 -1.98
N TYR A 161 3.74 -10.47 -3.10
CA TYR A 161 2.71 -9.59 -3.62
C TYR A 161 1.35 -10.25 -3.46
N MET A 162 0.46 -9.62 -2.68
CA MET A 162 -0.89 -10.10 -2.43
C MET A 162 -1.92 -9.06 -2.84
N LEU A 163 -3.05 -9.54 -3.35
CA LEU A 163 -4.20 -8.70 -3.67
C LEU A 163 -5.39 -9.10 -2.80
N ASP A 164 -5.90 -8.15 -2.02
CA ASP A 164 -7.23 -8.26 -1.43
C ASP A 164 -8.26 -8.03 -2.54
N ALA A 165 -8.80 -9.11 -3.05
CA ALA A 165 -9.85 -9.12 -4.08
C ALA A 165 -11.20 -9.61 -3.53
N LEU A 166 -11.35 -9.67 -2.21
CA LEU A 166 -12.58 -10.16 -1.57
C LEU A 166 -13.79 -9.27 -1.89
N ILE A 167 -13.56 -7.96 -1.85
CA ILE A 167 -14.59 -6.97 -2.19
C ILE A 167 -13.93 -5.85 -2.99
N CYS A 168 -14.30 -5.73 -4.26
CA CYS A 168 -13.73 -4.74 -5.15
C CYS A 168 -14.59 -3.48 -5.23
N ALA A 169 -14.00 -2.32 -4.94
CA ALA A 169 -14.64 -1.03 -5.19
C ALA A 169 -14.52 -0.61 -6.67
N PRO A 170 -15.53 0.09 -7.22
CA PRO A 170 -15.48 0.55 -8.61
C PRO A 170 -14.48 1.68 -8.84
N SER A 171 -14.12 2.43 -7.80
CA SER A 171 -13.17 3.54 -7.87
C SER A 171 -12.50 3.77 -6.52
N GLU A 172 -11.44 4.57 -6.52
CA GLU A 172 -10.62 4.90 -5.34
C GLU A 172 -11.37 5.64 -4.22
N GLY A 173 -12.42 6.37 -4.58
CA GLY A 173 -13.23 7.15 -3.63
C GLY A 173 -14.59 6.57 -3.33
N ALA A 174 -14.93 5.42 -3.92
CA ALA A 174 -16.25 4.83 -3.74
C ALA A 174 -16.40 4.22 -2.34
N SER A 175 -17.56 4.43 -1.75
CA SER A 175 -18.01 3.63 -0.61
C SER A 175 -18.37 2.23 -1.10
N ILE A 176 -17.95 1.22 -0.35
CA ILE A 176 -18.32 -0.16 -0.63
C ILE A 176 -19.66 -0.42 0.05
N THR A 177 -20.68 -0.66 -0.75
CA THR A 177 -22.03 -1.07 -0.35
C THR A 177 -22.43 -2.30 -1.17
N GLU A 178 -23.53 -2.94 -0.84
CA GLU A 178 -24.08 -4.02 -1.67
C GLU A 178 -24.31 -3.60 -3.13
N GLU A 179 -24.61 -2.31 -3.36
CA GLU A 179 -24.87 -1.78 -4.69
C GLU A 179 -23.58 -1.45 -5.45
N THR A 180 -22.56 -0.98 -4.76
CA THR A 180 -21.30 -0.50 -5.37
C THR A 180 -20.20 -1.55 -5.42
N ALA A 181 -20.29 -2.62 -4.63
CA ALA A 181 -19.35 -3.72 -4.69
C ALA A 181 -19.40 -4.42 -6.06
N ARG A 182 -18.25 -4.56 -6.71
CA ARG A 182 -18.18 -5.17 -8.05
C ARG A 182 -18.40 -6.68 -8.02
N TRP A 183 -17.97 -7.33 -6.97
CA TRP A 183 -18.14 -8.76 -6.79
C TRP A 183 -19.41 -9.04 -5.99
N ARG A 184 -20.58 -8.73 -6.54
CA ARG A 184 -21.88 -9.02 -5.92
C ARG A 184 -22.20 -10.50 -5.89
N GLN A 185 -21.79 -11.20 -6.90
CA GLN A 185 -21.82 -12.65 -6.95
C GLN A 185 -20.39 -13.12 -6.68
N MET A 186 -20.25 -14.18 -5.94
CA MET A 186 -18.96 -14.78 -5.66
C MET A 186 -18.23 -14.95 -7.00
N PRO A 187 -17.12 -14.23 -7.26
CA PRO A 187 -16.36 -14.40 -8.49
C PRO A 187 -15.79 -15.81 -8.59
N PHE A 188 -15.82 -16.53 -7.49
CA PHE A 188 -15.33 -17.89 -7.32
C PHE A 188 -16.52 -18.81 -6.98
N ASP A 189 -17.42 -18.99 -7.90
CA ASP A 189 -18.51 -19.97 -7.81
C ASP A 189 -18.04 -21.43 -8.08
N GLY A 190 -16.74 -21.64 -8.09
CA GLY A 190 -16.11 -22.91 -8.46
C GLY A 190 -15.74 -23.02 -9.93
N SER A 191 -16.02 -21.98 -10.73
CA SER A 191 -15.69 -21.99 -12.17
C SER A 191 -14.25 -21.59 -12.49
N TYR A 192 -13.46 -21.24 -11.47
CA TYR A 192 -12.05 -20.86 -11.58
C TYR A 192 -11.16 -21.83 -10.79
N THR A 193 -11.25 -23.11 -11.09
CA THR A 193 -10.28 -24.11 -10.65
C THR A 193 -9.31 -24.44 -11.77
#